data_f7ac4eaf52009395e81f54c6896b4232
#
_entry.id   f7ac4eaf52009395e81f54c6896b4232
#
_cell.length_a   1.000
_cell.length_b   1.000
_cell.length_c   1.000
_cell.angle_alpha   90.00
_cell.angle_beta   90.00
_cell.angle_gamma   90.00
#
_symmetry.space_group_name_H-M   'P 1'
#
loop_
_entity.id
_entity.type
_entity.pdbx_description
1 polymer ?
#
loop_
_entity_poly.entity_id
_entity_poly.type
_entity_poly.pdbx_seq_one_letter_code
_entity_poly.pdbx_strand_id
1 'polypeptide(L)'
;VINNYLSNFKESVKEKITIIFLLTLTVFFFTGIINSKNNVSLSNKFINIINLKSNIINLINMEDRDYLKEKNLLVMEKYKDLAKNDKCLQYFSDDNFFPYFLKKPTCTKFYLANQILKGFSEQDFLLDFKNSSPEIILFESPTKILTKYENFPNVIKYINKNYKFYENYKGYIFYKKINI
;
A
#
# COMPACT_ATOMS: atom_id res chain seq x y z
N VAL A 1 10.77 41.18 -48.13
CA VAL A 1 11.80 40.15 -48.27
C VAL A 1 12.44 39.82 -46.91
N ILE A 2 12.85 40.81 -46.12
CA ILE A 2 13.50 40.61 -44.80
C ILE A 2 12.60 39.90 -43.79
N ASN A 3 11.29 40.22 -43.73
CA ASN A 3 10.36 39.59 -42.81
C ASN A 3 10.12 38.10 -43.10
N ASN A 4 10.15 37.68 -44.36
CA ASN A 4 10.04 36.25 -44.71
C ASN A 4 11.31 35.47 -44.33
N TYR A 5 12.46 36.13 -44.40
CA TYR A 5 13.74 35.51 -44.02
C TYR A 5 13.81 35.29 -42.48
N LEU A 6 13.32 36.26 -41.71
CA LEU A 6 13.28 36.18 -40.22
C LEU A 6 12.26 35.16 -39.74
N SER A 7 11.12 35.01 -40.44
CA SER A 7 10.12 33.98 -40.06
C SER A 7 10.65 32.56 -40.29
N ASN A 8 11.26 32.33 -41.47
CA ASN A 8 11.83 31.01 -41.81
C ASN A 8 13.02 30.66 -40.89
N PHE A 9 13.84 31.66 -40.51
CA PHE A 9 14.92 31.46 -39.55
C PHE A 9 14.38 31.08 -38.16
N LYS A 10 13.33 31.72 -37.66
CA LYS A 10 12.70 31.39 -36.39
C LYS A 10 12.09 29.99 -36.43
N GLU A 11 11.50 29.57 -37.51
CA GLU A 11 10.90 28.24 -37.65
C GLU A 11 11.96 27.14 -37.67
N SER A 12 13.04 27.32 -38.42
CA SER A 12 14.18 26.42 -38.47
C SER A 12 14.88 26.26 -37.08
N VAL A 13 15.00 27.34 -36.31
CA VAL A 13 15.57 27.31 -34.96
C VAL A 13 14.64 26.56 -34.00
N LYS A 14 13.33 26.78 -34.10
CA LYS A 14 12.34 26.10 -33.30
C LYS A 14 12.34 24.57 -33.54
N GLU A 15 12.41 24.15 -34.80
CA GLU A 15 12.52 22.74 -35.15
C GLU A 15 13.80 22.10 -34.59
N LYS A 16 14.93 22.76 -34.71
CA LYS A 16 16.21 22.26 -34.17
C LYS A 16 16.18 22.13 -32.66
N ILE A 17 15.59 23.10 -31.94
CA ILE A 17 15.41 23.04 -30.49
C ILE A 17 14.49 21.87 -30.12
N THR A 18 13.42 21.66 -30.86
CA THR A 18 12.50 20.54 -30.62
C THR A 18 13.18 19.18 -30.80
N ILE A 19 13.99 19.04 -31.86
CA ILE A 19 14.75 17.81 -32.11
C ILE A 19 15.78 17.56 -31.01
N ILE A 20 16.52 18.58 -30.57
CA ILE A 20 17.50 18.47 -29.49
C ILE A 20 16.80 18.08 -28.17
N PHE A 21 15.64 18.68 -27.89
CA PHE A 21 14.85 18.35 -26.70
C PHE A 21 14.37 16.90 -26.73
N LEU A 22 13.87 16.42 -27.88
CA LEU A 22 13.46 15.02 -28.03
C LEU A 22 14.63 14.06 -27.90
N LEU A 23 15.81 14.38 -28.44
CA LEU A 23 17.02 13.58 -28.30
C LEU A 23 17.51 13.54 -26.84
N THR A 24 17.52 14.66 -26.15
CA THR A 24 17.89 14.68 -24.72
C THR A 24 16.91 13.90 -23.86
N LEU A 25 15.62 13.98 -24.14
CA LEU A 25 14.58 13.23 -23.44
C LEU A 25 14.73 11.72 -23.66
N THR A 26 15.05 11.30 -24.90
CA THR A 26 15.34 9.88 -25.21
C THR A 26 16.60 9.40 -24.51
N VAL A 27 17.69 10.17 -24.50
CA VAL A 27 18.93 9.80 -23.78
C VAL A 27 18.68 9.71 -22.28
N PHE A 28 17.93 10.64 -21.70
CA PHE A 28 17.55 10.61 -20.28
C PHE A 28 16.70 9.38 -19.94
N PHE A 29 15.77 9.03 -20.82
CA PHE A 29 14.92 7.85 -20.68
C PHE A 29 15.75 6.56 -20.74
N PHE A 30 16.68 6.45 -21.70
CA PHE A 30 17.58 5.30 -21.83
C PHE A 30 18.55 5.18 -20.67
N THR A 31 19.15 6.28 -20.22
CA THR A 31 20.07 6.26 -19.06
C THR A 31 19.34 5.91 -17.76
N GLY A 32 18.10 6.38 -17.58
CA GLY A 32 17.24 5.99 -16.46
C GLY A 32 16.91 4.50 -16.45
N ILE A 33 16.69 3.92 -17.64
CA ILE A 33 16.45 2.48 -17.81
C ILE A 33 17.70 1.66 -17.49
N ILE A 34 18.88 2.10 -17.95
CA ILE A 34 20.16 1.40 -17.76
C ILE A 34 20.62 1.46 -16.30
N ASN A 35 20.49 2.61 -15.66
CA ASN A 35 20.93 2.82 -14.27
C ASN A 35 19.97 2.26 -13.20
N SER A 36 18.80 1.75 -13.57
CA SER A 36 17.92 1.15 -12.57
C SER A 36 18.56 -0.14 -12.04
N LYS A 37 19.01 -0.13 -10.80
CA LYS A 37 19.65 -1.23 -10.05
C LYS A 37 18.77 -2.48 -9.84
N ASN A 38 17.57 -2.49 -10.37
CA ASN A 38 16.71 -3.66 -10.34
C ASN A 38 17.08 -4.56 -11.51
N ASN A 39 17.41 -5.81 -11.23
CA ASN A 39 17.75 -6.90 -12.15
C ASN A 39 16.62 -7.30 -13.13
N VAL A 40 15.82 -6.36 -13.57
CA VAL A 40 14.81 -6.59 -14.61
C VAL A 40 15.51 -6.48 -15.95
N SER A 41 15.54 -7.57 -16.71
CA SER A 41 16.20 -7.60 -18.01
C SER A 41 15.66 -6.49 -18.92
N LEU A 42 16.53 -5.88 -19.73
CA LEU A 42 16.13 -4.84 -20.70
C LEU A 42 14.99 -5.32 -21.60
N SER A 43 14.99 -6.60 -22.00
CA SER A 43 13.91 -7.22 -22.77
C SER A 43 12.54 -7.08 -22.11
N ASN A 44 12.43 -7.31 -20.79
CA ASN A 44 11.16 -7.18 -20.08
C ASN A 44 10.67 -5.73 -20.01
N LYS A 45 11.59 -4.76 -19.96
CA LYS A 45 11.23 -3.34 -19.97
C LYS A 45 10.69 -2.90 -21.34
N PHE A 46 11.30 -3.36 -22.43
CA PHE A 46 10.80 -3.08 -23.79
C PHE A 46 9.44 -3.72 -24.05
N ILE A 47 9.25 -4.99 -23.62
CA ILE A 47 7.95 -5.67 -23.73
C ILE A 47 6.88 -4.90 -22.98
N ASN A 48 7.18 -4.37 -21.79
CA ASN A 48 6.23 -3.57 -21.02
C ASN A 48 5.85 -2.26 -21.73
N ILE A 49 6.78 -1.62 -22.45
CA ILE A 49 6.50 -0.40 -23.23
C ILE A 49 5.61 -0.73 -24.43
N ILE A 50 5.93 -1.81 -25.17
CA ILE A 50 5.14 -2.24 -26.32
C ILE A 50 3.70 -2.58 -25.89
N ASN A 51 3.55 -3.21 -24.73
CA ASN A 51 2.26 -3.59 -24.18
C ASN A 51 1.60 -2.49 -23.33
N LEU A 52 2.16 -1.27 -23.32
CA LEU A 52 1.69 -0.18 -22.45
C LEU A 52 0.20 0.09 -22.63
N LYS A 53 -0.27 0.17 -23.89
CA LYS A 53 -1.68 0.42 -24.19
C LYS A 53 -2.59 -0.67 -23.66
N SER A 54 -2.24 -1.95 -23.88
CA SER A 54 -3.04 -3.08 -23.38
C SER A 54 -2.98 -3.16 -21.85
N ASN A 55 -1.84 -2.88 -21.24
CA ASN A 55 -1.70 -2.85 -19.79
C ASN A 55 -2.54 -1.73 -19.16
N ILE A 56 -2.57 -0.53 -19.78
CA ILE A 56 -3.43 0.58 -19.31
C ILE A 56 -4.91 0.22 -19.44
N ILE A 57 -5.34 -0.37 -20.54
CA ILE A 57 -6.73 -0.80 -20.74
C ILE A 57 -7.11 -1.87 -19.71
N ASN A 58 -6.22 -2.85 -19.47
CA ASN A 58 -6.45 -3.87 -18.46
C ASN A 58 -6.57 -3.25 -17.06
N LEU A 59 -5.68 -2.31 -16.71
CA LEU A 59 -5.74 -1.62 -15.41
C LEU A 59 -7.02 -0.81 -15.22
N ILE A 60 -7.51 -0.14 -16.27
CA ILE A 60 -8.77 0.63 -16.21
C ILE A 60 -9.99 -0.31 -16.03
N ASN A 61 -9.94 -1.50 -16.59
CA ASN A 61 -11.02 -2.48 -16.53
C ASN A 61 -10.95 -3.42 -15.33
N MET A 62 -9.85 -3.39 -14.55
CA MET A 62 -9.73 -4.21 -13.34
C MET A 62 -10.66 -3.68 -12.25
N GLU A 63 -11.38 -4.58 -11.61
CA GLU A 63 -12.09 -4.27 -10.38
C GLU A 63 -11.10 -4.13 -9.21
N ASP A 64 -11.46 -3.33 -8.21
CA ASP A 64 -10.61 -3.12 -7.03
C ASP A 64 -10.14 -4.43 -6.37
N ARG A 65 -11.00 -5.45 -6.39
CA ARG A 65 -10.71 -6.78 -5.85
C ARG A 65 -9.62 -7.55 -6.63
N ASP A 66 -9.44 -7.27 -7.92
CA ASP A 66 -8.48 -7.96 -8.77
C ASP A 66 -7.03 -7.57 -8.45
N TYR A 67 -6.83 -6.45 -7.74
CA TYR A 67 -5.52 -6.04 -7.21
C TYR A 67 -5.09 -6.86 -6.00
N LEU A 68 -6.01 -7.57 -5.36
CA LEU A 68 -5.70 -8.36 -4.18
C LEU A 68 -5.39 -9.82 -4.56
N LYS A 69 -4.41 -10.38 -3.88
CA LYS A 69 -4.17 -11.82 -3.95
C LYS A 69 -5.38 -12.56 -3.38
N GLU A 70 -5.71 -13.71 -3.96
CA GLU A 70 -6.80 -14.58 -3.49
C GLU A 70 -6.76 -14.82 -1.97
N LYS A 71 -5.56 -15.06 -1.43
CA LYS A 71 -5.34 -15.19 0.02
C LYS A 71 -5.90 -14.00 0.80
N ASN A 72 -5.62 -12.80 0.34
CA ASN A 72 -6.02 -11.56 1.02
C ASN A 72 -7.53 -11.34 0.93
N LEU A 73 -8.14 -11.69 -0.21
CA LEU A 73 -9.60 -11.66 -0.37
C LEU A 73 -10.29 -12.57 0.64
N LEU A 74 -9.82 -13.82 0.76
CA LEU A 74 -10.39 -14.79 1.71
C LEU A 74 -10.26 -14.31 3.17
N VAL A 75 -9.10 -13.73 3.53
CA VAL A 75 -8.88 -13.19 4.87
C VAL A 75 -9.80 -11.99 5.13
N MET A 76 -9.97 -11.14 4.13
CA MET A 76 -10.84 -9.97 4.21
C MET A 76 -12.31 -10.36 4.41
N GLU A 77 -12.81 -11.33 3.65
CA GLU A 77 -14.17 -11.85 3.80
C GLU A 77 -14.37 -12.43 5.21
N LYS A 78 -13.41 -13.24 5.67
CA LYS A 78 -13.42 -13.79 7.04
C LYS A 78 -13.45 -12.70 8.10
N TYR A 79 -12.59 -11.66 7.94
CA TYR A 79 -12.54 -10.54 8.90
C TYR A 79 -13.84 -9.75 8.89
N LYS A 80 -14.43 -9.53 7.71
CA LYS A 80 -15.73 -8.88 7.56
C LYS A 80 -16.81 -9.58 8.35
N ASP A 81 -16.86 -10.89 8.28
CA ASP A 81 -17.87 -11.69 8.98
C ASP A 81 -17.65 -11.67 10.49
N LEU A 82 -16.41 -11.88 10.94
CA LEU A 82 -16.07 -11.89 12.36
C LEU A 82 -16.25 -10.51 13.03
N ALA A 83 -15.87 -9.44 12.34
CA ALA A 83 -15.98 -8.06 12.82
C ALA A 83 -17.29 -7.37 12.39
N LYS A 84 -18.32 -8.13 12.04
CA LYS A 84 -19.59 -7.59 11.52
C LYS A 84 -20.20 -6.54 12.43
N ASN A 85 -20.19 -6.77 13.73
CA ASN A 85 -20.77 -5.89 14.74
C ASN A 85 -19.81 -4.81 15.25
N ASP A 86 -18.53 -4.90 14.91
CA ASP A 86 -17.55 -3.89 15.30
C ASP A 86 -17.77 -2.59 14.52
N LYS A 87 -17.71 -1.46 15.22
CA LYS A 87 -17.84 -0.12 14.62
C LYS A 87 -16.59 0.29 13.83
N CYS A 88 -15.46 -0.30 14.16
CA CYS A 88 -14.16 -0.02 13.57
C CYS A 88 -13.33 -1.31 13.44
N LEU A 89 -12.25 -1.26 12.70
CA LEU A 89 -11.34 -2.39 12.51
C LEU A 89 -10.01 -2.12 13.21
N GLN A 90 -9.50 -3.10 13.94
CA GLN A 90 -8.13 -3.08 14.45
C GLN A 90 -7.34 -4.23 13.87
N TYR A 91 -6.34 -3.89 13.09
CA TYR A 91 -5.44 -4.85 12.48
C TYR A 91 -3.98 -4.41 12.67
N PHE A 92 -3.11 -5.38 12.75
CA PHE A 92 -1.68 -5.25 12.93
C PHE A 92 -1.00 -5.91 11.72
N SER A 93 -0.99 -5.19 10.61
CA SER A 93 -0.44 -5.60 9.33
C SER A 93 0.19 -4.39 8.65
N ASP A 94 1.10 -4.63 7.72
CA ASP A 94 1.60 -3.59 6.83
C ASP A 94 0.65 -3.34 5.62
N ASP A 95 -0.40 -4.16 5.51
CA ASP A 95 -1.40 -4.08 4.44
C ASP A 95 -2.49 -3.04 4.73
N ASN A 96 -2.68 -2.07 3.85
CA ASN A 96 -3.63 -0.95 4.01
C ASN A 96 -5.01 -1.22 3.40
N PHE A 97 -5.22 -2.37 2.80
CA PHE A 97 -6.44 -2.64 2.04
C PHE A 97 -7.68 -2.89 2.92
N PHE A 98 -7.52 -3.34 4.17
CA PHE A 98 -8.64 -3.70 5.03
C PHE A 98 -9.68 -2.58 5.22
N PRO A 99 -9.30 -1.33 5.63
CA PRO A 99 -10.28 -0.26 5.80
C PRO A 99 -10.96 0.12 4.50
N TYR A 100 -10.19 0.12 3.40
CA TYR A 100 -10.69 0.49 2.08
C TYR A 100 -11.77 -0.47 1.60
N PHE A 101 -11.48 -1.77 1.57
CA PHE A 101 -12.43 -2.77 1.06
C PHE A 101 -13.57 -3.08 2.02
N LEU A 102 -13.32 -3.06 3.32
CA LEU A 102 -14.35 -3.32 4.32
C LEU A 102 -15.23 -2.09 4.61
N LYS A 103 -14.84 -0.92 4.09
CA LYS A 103 -15.55 0.37 4.26
C LYS A 103 -15.84 0.67 5.73
N LYS A 104 -14.90 0.32 6.61
CA LYS A 104 -14.95 0.60 8.04
C LYS A 104 -13.71 1.39 8.46
N PRO A 105 -13.85 2.38 9.36
CA PRO A 105 -12.71 3.11 9.88
C PRO A 105 -11.80 2.20 10.71
N THR A 106 -10.57 2.62 10.92
CA THR A 106 -9.68 2.03 11.91
C THR A 106 -10.09 2.42 13.32
N CYS A 107 -9.87 1.54 14.30
CA CYS A 107 -10.21 1.82 15.71
C CYS A 107 -9.27 2.83 16.36
N THR A 108 -8.09 3.01 15.78
CA THR A 108 -7.11 4.01 16.22
C THR A 108 -6.75 4.91 15.04
N LYS A 109 -6.27 6.11 15.32
CA LYS A 109 -5.69 7.01 14.30
C LYS A 109 -4.44 6.43 13.63
N PHE A 110 -3.89 5.36 14.17
CA PHE A 110 -2.71 4.65 13.69
C PHE A 110 -3.13 3.36 12.98
N TYR A 111 -3.26 3.39 11.67
CA TYR A 111 -3.66 2.22 10.91
C TYR A 111 -2.48 1.38 10.38
N LEU A 112 -1.23 1.84 10.59
CA LEU A 112 -0.03 1.07 10.28
C LEU A 112 0.83 0.91 11.52
N ALA A 113 1.31 -0.31 11.76
CA ALA A 113 2.23 -0.63 12.83
C ALA A 113 3.48 0.27 12.86
N ASN A 114 4.03 0.56 11.69
CA ASN A 114 5.22 1.39 11.54
C ASN A 114 4.97 2.89 11.79
N GLN A 115 3.73 3.37 11.80
CA GLN A 115 3.41 4.75 12.19
C GLN A 115 3.67 4.97 13.68
N ILE A 116 3.41 3.96 14.51
CA ILE A 116 3.71 4.02 15.94
C ILE A 116 5.24 4.13 16.16
N LEU A 117 6.05 3.47 15.30
CA LEU A 117 7.51 3.52 15.34
C LEU A 117 8.09 4.89 14.95
N LYS A 118 7.35 5.72 14.22
CA LYS A 118 7.84 7.00 13.66
C LYS A 118 7.55 8.23 14.51
N GLY A 119 7.28 8.07 15.82
CA GLY A 119 7.15 9.22 16.73
C GLY A 119 5.77 9.41 17.35
N PHE A 120 4.88 8.44 17.21
CA PHE A 120 3.62 8.43 17.93
C PHE A 120 3.77 7.68 19.26
N SER A 121 3.13 8.16 20.32
CA SER A 121 3.26 7.52 21.62
C SER A 121 2.44 6.23 21.70
N GLU A 122 3.03 5.21 22.33
CA GLU A 122 2.31 3.99 22.67
C GLU A 122 1.05 4.27 23.51
N GLN A 123 1.11 5.31 24.34
CA GLN A 123 0.01 5.71 25.20
C GLN A 123 -1.21 6.20 24.40
N ASP A 124 -0.97 7.01 23.37
CA ASP A 124 -2.05 7.51 22.50
C ASP A 124 -2.74 6.36 21.76
N PHE A 125 -1.94 5.41 21.24
CA PHE A 125 -2.48 4.20 20.62
C PHE A 125 -3.36 3.41 21.59
N LEU A 126 -2.86 3.16 22.80
CA LEU A 126 -3.59 2.41 23.81
C LEU A 126 -4.87 3.11 24.25
N LEU A 127 -4.86 4.44 24.31
CA LEU A 127 -6.06 5.21 24.66
C LEU A 127 -7.15 5.01 23.60
N ASP A 128 -6.81 5.21 22.33
CA ASP A 128 -7.74 5.03 21.21
C ASP A 128 -8.24 3.57 21.16
N PHE A 129 -7.34 2.61 21.31
CA PHE A 129 -7.66 1.20 21.26
C PHE A 129 -8.59 0.74 22.41
N LYS A 130 -8.36 1.22 23.63
CA LYS A 130 -9.22 0.94 24.79
C LYS A 130 -10.60 1.54 24.61
N ASN A 131 -10.67 2.77 24.11
CA ASN A 131 -11.94 3.46 23.88
C ASN A 131 -12.78 2.78 22.80
N SER A 132 -12.15 2.34 21.74
CA SER A 132 -12.81 1.66 20.62
C SER A 132 -13.16 0.21 20.93
N SER A 133 -12.28 -0.47 21.64
CA SER A 133 -12.43 -1.83 22.19
C SER A 133 -13.14 -2.84 21.25
N PRO A 134 -12.60 -3.08 20.02
CA PRO A 134 -13.23 -3.99 19.06
C PRO A 134 -13.32 -5.42 19.60
N GLU A 135 -14.29 -6.19 19.14
CA GLU A 135 -14.42 -7.60 19.53
C GLU A 135 -13.37 -8.48 18.88
N ILE A 136 -13.00 -8.15 17.63
CA ILE A 136 -12.04 -8.91 16.85
C ILE A 136 -10.85 -8.03 16.45
N ILE A 137 -9.66 -8.56 16.67
CA ILE A 137 -8.41 -7.96 16.18
C ILE A 137 -7.69 -8.96 15.30
N LEU A 138 -6.98 -8.43 14.30
CA LEU A 138 -6.28 -9.19 13.28
C LEU A 138 -4.79 -8.91 13.32
N PHE A 139 -3.97 -9.96 13.32
CA PHE A 139 -2.53 -9.89 13.14
C PHE A 139 -2.12 -10.58 11.85
N GLU A 140 -1.27 -9.95 11.06
CA GLU A 140 -0.53 -10.65 10.04
C GLU A 140 0.57 -11.49 10.72
N SER A 141 0.81 -12.70 10.25
CA SER A 141 1.71 -13.73 10.81
C SER A 141 2.72 -13.28 11.89
N PRO A 142 2.86 -14.00 13.00
CA PRO A 142 3.55 -13.55 14.22
C PRO A 142 5.03 -13.22 14.03
N THR A 143 5.70 -13.83 13.05
CA THR A 143 7.15 -13.66 12.85
C THR A 143 7.56 -12.27 12.36
N LYS A 144 6.69 -11.56 11.65
CA LYS A 144 7.01 -10.22 11.13
C LYS A 144 6.57 -9.08 12.05
N ILE A 145 5.50 -9.28 12.79
CA ILE A 145 4.82 -8.20 13.52
C ILE A 145 5.17 -8.22 15.00
N LEU A 146 5.27 -9.39 15.63
CA LEU A 146 5.67 -9.46 17.03
C LEU A 146 7.06 -8.88 17.27
N THR A 147 8.01 -9.10 16.38
CA THR A 147 9.33 -8.45 16.47
C THR A 147 9.27 -6.93 16.34
N LYS A 148 8.32 -6.40 15.58
CA LYS A 148 8.07 -4.95 15.51
C LYS A 148 7.38 -4.41 16.77
N TYR A 149 6.53 -5.21 17.41
CA TYR A 149 5.78 -4.82 18.62
C TYR A 149 6.50 -5.11 19.94
N GLU A 150 7.66 -5.75 19.93
CA GLU A 150 8.55 -5.82 21.10
C GLU A 150 8.85 -4.43 21.69
N ASN A 151 8.82 -3.40 20.85
CA ASN A 151 8.97 -2.01 21.27
C ASN A 151 7.68 -1.40 21.90
N PHE A 152 6.58 -2.16 21.97
CA PHE A 152 5.29 -1.70 22.52
C PHE A 152 4.77 -2.66 23.59
N PRO A 153 5.49 -2.79 24.72
CA PRO A 153 5.17 -3.77 25.75
C PRO A 153 3.80 -3.58 26.38
N ASN A 154 3.33 -2.33 26.47
CA ASN A 154 2.02 -2.04 27.06
C ASN A 154 0.86 -2.42 26.15
N VAL A 155 1.02 -2.25 24.81
CA VAL A 155 0.04 -2.73 23.83
C VAL A 155 -0.08 -4.24 23.89
N ILE A 156 1.06 -4.95 23.87
CA ILE A 156 1.08 -6.42 23.95
C ILE A 156 0.48 -6.90 25.28
N LYS A 157 0.84 -6.28 26.40
CA LYS A 157 0.27 -6.60 27.71
C LYS A 157 -1.24 -6.39 27.74
N TYR A 158 -1.74 -5.32 27.12
CA TYR A 158 -3.17 -5.06 27.04
C TYR A 158 -3.89 -6.11 26.17
N ILE A 159 -3.33 -6.47 25.02
CA ILE A 159 -3.90 -7.49 24.15
C ILE A 159 -3.93 -8.84 24.86
N ASN A 160 -2.85 -9.28 25.44
CA ASN A 160 -2.77 -10.57 26.16
C ASN A 160 -3.73 -10.65 27.36
N LYS A 161 -4.04 -9.51 27.98
CA LYS A 161 -5.00 -9.46 29.11
C LYS A 161 -6.45 -9.51 28.63
N ASN A 162 -6.78 -8.88 27.51
CA ASN A 162 -8.18 -8.62 27.13
C ASN A 162 -8.65 -9.42 25.90
N TYR A 163 -7.72 -10.08 25.21
CA TYR A 163 -8.01 -10.86 24.01
C TYR A 163 -7.38 -12.24 24.12
N LYS A 164 -8.03 -13.23 23.53
CA LYS A 164 -7.54 -14.59 23.41
C LYS A 164 -7.39 -14.99 21.95
N PHE A 165 -6.45 -15.87 21.65
CA PHE A 165 -6.33 -16.50 20.35
C PHE A 165 -7.69 -17.11 19.95
N TYR A 166 -8.10 -16.82 18.74
CA TYR A 166 -9.34 -17.37 18.19
C TYR A 166 -9.05 -18.35 17.05
N GLU A 167 -8.31 -17.91 16.03
CA GLU A 167 -8.05 -18.74 14.84
C GLU A 167 -6.81 -18.24 14.09
N ASN A 168 -6.11 -19.17 13.41
CA ASN A 168 -5.11 -18.85 12.38
C ASN A 168 -5.71 -19.21 11.02
N TYR A 169 -5.83 -18.20 10.15
CA TYR A 169 -6.39 -18.39 8.82
C TYR A 169 -5.52 -17.74 7.76
N LYS A 170 -5.00 -18.56 6.82
CA LYS A 170 -4.19 -18.09 5.70
C LYS A 170 -2.97 -17.23 6.12
N GLY A 171 -2.37 -17.53 7.28
CA GLY A 171 -1.22 -16.79 7.82
C GLY A 171 -1.56 -15.46 8.48
N TYR A 172 -2.81 -15.24 8.79
CA TYR A 172 -3.30 -14.18 9.66
C TYR A 172 -3.89 -14.80 10.94
N ILE A 173 -3.68 -14.14 12.06
CA ILE A 173 -4.16 -14.60 13.36
C ILE A 173 -5.26 -13.67 13.85
N PHE A 174 -6.39 -14.25 14.15
CA PHE A 174 -7.51 -13.56 14.78
C PHE A 174 -7.48 -13.75 16.27
N TYR A 175 -7.66 -12.67 17.00
CA TYR A 175 -7.89 -12.67 18.43
C TYR A 175 -9.27 -12.13 18.71
N LYS A 176 -9.95 -12.74 19.68
CA LYS A 176 -11.29 -12.33 20.13
C LYS A 176 -11.21 -11.78 21.53
N LYS A 177 -11.95 -10.71 21.78
CA LYS A 177 -12.08 -10.08 23.08
C LYS A 177 -12.63 -11.10 24.10
N ILE A 178 -12.07 -11.11 25.29
CA ILE A 178 -12.55 -11.90 26.40
C ILE A 178 -13.75 -11.16 26.99
N ASN A 179 -14.93 -11.75 26.87
CA ASN A 179 -16.12 -11.22 27.57
C ASN A 179 -15.95 -11.61 29.04
N ILE A 180 -15.72 -10.63 29.88
CA ILE A 180 -15.72 -10.75 31.34
C ILE A 180 -17.12 -10.43 31.83
#